data_689c51288e24cd869662e3bdf4ebcfe0
#
_entry.id   689c51288e24cd869662e3bdf4ebcfe0
#
_cell.length_a   1.000
_cell.length_b   1.000
_cell.length_c   1.000
_cell.angle_alpha   90.00
_cell.angle_beta   90.00
_cell.angle_gamma   90.00
#
_symmetry.space_group_name_H-M   'P 1'
#
loop_
_entity.id
_entity.type
_entity.pdbx_description
1 polymer ?
#
loop_
_entity_poly.entity_id
_entity_poly.type
_entity_poly.pdbx_seq_one_letter_code
_entity_poly.pdbx_strand_id
1 'polypeptide(L)'
;MARSDFRFHVIKRVRYAEIDAQAVVFNSRYLEYFDIGITEYWRAAGVYDRWPGHTSPEFHVARAEVDYKVPILLDEEVDICVRCSRVGRSSMTFLFELHGAGKDDLRATGLEVSVHVAESQGAPTPVPDEFANLFEMFEGRSLRA
;
A
#
# COMPACT_ATOMS: atom_id res chain seq x y z
N MET A 1 -1.14 14.24 -7.87
CA MET A 1 -1.42 13.93 -6.46
C MET A 1 -0.22 14.34 -5.63
N ALA A 2 -0.43 14.92 -4.48
CA ALA A 2 0.65 15.40 -3.61
C ALA A 2 0.72 14.55 -2.34
N ARG A 3 1.86 14.62 -1.65
CA ARG A 3 2.03 13.88 -0.39
C ARG A 3 0.90 14.20 0.62
N SER A 4 0.42 15.44 0.60
CA SER A 4 -0.68 15.86 1.50
C SER A 4 -2.02 15.19 1.21
N ASP A 5 -2.18 14.54 0.07
CA ASP A 5 -3.40 13.79 -0.25
C ASP A 5 -3.47 12.46 0.47
N PHE A 6 -2.40 12.06 1.14
CA PHE A 6 -2.33 10.81 1.89
C PHE A 6 -2.48 11.07 3.38
N ARG A 7 -3.47 10.45 4.00
CA ARG A 7 -3.68 10.51 5.44
C ARG A 7 -2.71 9.62 6.22
N PHE A 8 -2.14 8.63 5.53
CA PHE A 8 -1.30 7.62 6.16
C PHE A 8 0.06 7.53 5.51
N HIS A 9 1.09 7.40 6.33
CA HIS A 9 2.41 6.98 5.89
C HIS A 9 3.09 6.19 7.00
N VAL A 10 4.06 5.37 6.60
CA VAL A 10 4.96 4.68 7.53
C VAL A 10 6.39 4.95 7.08
N ILE A 11 7.28 5.11 8.05
CA ILE A 11 8.69 5.40 7.78
C ILE A 11 9.46 4.09 7.66
N LYS A 12 10.28 3.99 6.62
CA LYS A 12 11.16 2.84 6.38
C LYS A 12 12.57 3.33 6.11
N ARG A 13 13.54 2.80 6.84
CA ARG A 13 14.95 3.06 6.53
C ARG A 13 15.45 2.05 5.52
N VAL A 14 16.13 2.54 4.49
CA VAL A 14 16.75 1.70 3.44
C VAL A 14 17.90 0.91 4.05
N ARG A 15 17.92 -0.41 3.81
CA ARG A 15 18.93 -1.31 4.34
C ARG A 15 19.89 -1.76 3.24
N TYR A 16 21.09 -2.17 3.66
CA TYR A 16 22.14 -2.60 2.74
C TYR A 16 21.66 -3.73 1.80
N ALA A 17 20.85 -4.67 2.32
CA ALA A 17 20.33 -5.77 1.51
C ALA A 17 19.37 -5.34 0.40
N GLU A 18 18.92 -4.08 0.42
CA GLU A 18 17.90 -3.58 -0.51
C GLU A 18 18.49 -2.76 -1.67
N ILE A 19 19.80 -2.52 -1.66
CA ILE A 19 20.44 -1.70 -2.69
C ILE A 19 21.10 -2.56 -3.76
N ASP A 20 21.31 -1.94 -4.93
CA ASP A 20 22.08 -2.54 -6.01
C ASP A 20 23.53 -2.00 -6.02
N ALA A 21 24.27 -2.32 -7.07
CA ALA A 21 25.67 -1.90 -7.20
C ALA A 21 25.85 -0.37 -7.26
N GLN A 22 24.78 0.38 -7.53
CA GLN A 22 24.80 1.84 -7.59
C GLN A 22 24.46 2.48 -6.24
N ALA A 23 24.31 1.68 -5.18
CA ALA A 23 23.93 2.11 -3.83
C ALA A 23 22.55 2.77 -3.77
N VAL A 24 21.65 2.40 -4.66
CA VAL A 24 20.26 2.84 -4.67
C VAL A 24 19.36 1.63 -4.51
N VAL A 25 18.14 1.86 -3.99
CA VAL A 25 17.16 0.78 -3.81
C VAL A 25 16.90 0.09 -5.14
N PHE A 26 17.08 -1.23 -5.16
CA PHE A 26 16.88 -2.03 -6.36
C PHE A 26 15.40 -1.98 -6.79
N ASN A 27 15.17 -1.86 -8.10
CA ASN A 27 13.83 -1.56 -8.61
C ASN A 27 12.73 -2.52 -8.13
N SER A 28 13.01 -3.81 -7.99
CA SER A 28 12.01 -4.78 -7.55
C SER A 28 11.64 -4.62 -6.06
N ARG A 29 12.46 -3.97 -5.26
CA ARG A 29 12.20 -3.75 -3.84
C ARG A 29 11.05 -2.77 -3.61
N TYR A 30 10.72 -1.95 -4.59
CA TYR A 30 9.63 -0.98 -4.46
C TYR A 30 8.29 -1.66 -4.18
N LEU A 31 8.04 -2.84 -4.77
CA LEU A 31 6.83 -3.61 -4.47
C LEU A 31 6.84 -4.12 -3.03
N GLU A 32 8.00 -4.48 -2.48
CA GLU A 32 8.11 -4.85 -1.08
C GLU A 32 7.82 -3.65 -0.16
N TYR A 33 8.28 -2.45 -0.55
CA TYR A 33 7.97 -1.23 0.20
C TYR A 33 6.48 -0.95 0.20
N PHE A 34 5.80 -1.17 -0.92
CA PHE A 34 4.35 -1.03 -0.99
C PHE A 34 3.66 -2.04 -0.07
N ASP A 35 4.16 -3.26 -0.01
CA ASP A 35 3.61 -4.29 0.87
C ASP A 35 3.77 -3.91 2.36
N ILE A 36 4.93 -3.38 2.74
CA ILE A 36 5.13 -2.84 4.09
C ILE A 36 4.09 -1.76 4.37
N GLY A 37 3.90 -0.85 3.42
CA GLY A 37 2.94 0.24 3.53
C GLY A 37 1.52 -0.28 3.70
N ILE A 38 1.10 -1.23 2.87
CA ILE A 38 -0.25 -1.81 2.95
C ILE A 38 -0.48 -2.48 4.29
N THR A 39 0.48 -3.26 4.77
CA THR A 39 0.35 -3.95 6.05
C THR A 39 0.09 -2.97 7.19
N GLU A 40 0.88 -1.89 7.25
CA GLU A 40 0.71 -0.90 8.30
C GLU A 40 -0.55 -0.03 8.10
N TYR A 41 -0.92 0.23 6.85
CA TYR A 41 -2.15 0.93 6.52
C TYR A 41 -3.38 0.14 6.97
N TRP A 42 -3.40 -1.16 6.69
CA TRP A 42 -4.48 -2.06 7.15
C TRP A 42 -4.54 -2.06 8.68
N ARG A 43 -3.39 -2.07 9.35
CA ARG A 43 -3.33 -2.01 10.81
C ARG A 43 -3.95 -0.72 11.32
N ALA A 44 -3.61 0.41 10.70
CA ALA A 44 -4.15 1.71 11.08
C ALA A 44 -5.65 1.80 10.83
N ALA A 45 -6.16 1.14 9.79
CA ALA A 45 -7.59 1.12 9.49
C ALA A 45 -8.38 0.19 10.43
N GLY A 46 -7.70 -0.63 11.25
CA GLY A 46 -8.35 -1.50 12.22
C GLY A 46 -8.57 -2.93 11.77
N VAL A 47 -7.98 -3.34 10.66
CA VAL A 47 -8.20 -4.70 10.11
C VAL A 47 -7.79 -5.77 11.11
N TYR A 48 -6.63 -5.64 11.73
CA TYR A 48 -6.10 -6.69 12.59
C TYR A 48 -6.75 -6.73 13.98
N ASP A 49 -7.40 -5.64 14.38
CA ASP A 49 -8.22 -5.63 15.59
C ASP A 49 -9.53 -6.36 15.33
N ARG A 50 -10.11 -6.16 14.15
CA ARG A 50 -11.39 -6.79 13.77
C ARG A 50 -11.22 -8.26 13.41
N TRP A 51 -10.11 -8.63 12.78
CA TRP A 51 -9.81 -10.00 12.38
C TRP A 51 -8.41 -10.39 12.91
N PRO A 52 -8.29 -10.77 14.18
CA PRO A 52 -6.99 -11.15 14.75
C PRO A 52 -6.53 -12.51 14.24
N GLY A 53 -5.23 -12.76 14.32
CA GLY A 53 -4.65 -14.08 14.03
C GLY A 53 -4.78 -14.53 12.58
N HIS A 54 -4.57 -13.65 11.62
CA HIS A 54 -4.61 -13.98 10.19
C HIS A 54 -5.98 -14.46 9.70
N THR A 55 -7.05 -13.93 10.28
CA THR A 55 -8.42 -14.28 9.90
C THR A 55 -9.08 -13.23 9.01
N SER A 56 -8.35 -12.20 8.59
CA SER A 56 -8.88 -11.16 7.71
C SER A 56 -9.22 -11.72 6.33
N PRO A 57 -10.12 -11.04 5.59
CA PRO A 57 -10.39 -11.42 4.21
C PRO A 57 -9.12 -11.52 3.39
N GLU A 58 -9.10 -12.48 2.48
CA GLU A 58 -7.91 -12.77 1.69
C GLU A 58 -7.95 -12.04 0.35
N PHE A 59 -6.83 -11.42 -0.02
CA PHE A 59 -6.70 -10.69 -1.28
C PHE A 59 -5.45 -11.14 -2.01
N HIS A 60 -5.53 -11.14 -3.33
CA HIS A 60 -4.37 -11.37 -4.19
C HIS A 60 -4.12 -10.13 -5.03
N VAL A 61 -2.85 -9.75 -5.19
CA VAL A 61 -2.49 -8.64 -6.08
C VAL A 61 -2.69 -9.11 -7.52
N ALA A 62 -3.55 -8.41 -8.24
CA ALA A 62 -3.85 -8.72 -9.64
C ALA A 62 -3.09 -7.80 -10.60
N ARG A 63 -2.70 -6.61 -10.13
CA ARG A 63 -2.00 -5.63 -10.96
C ARG A 63 -1.14 -4.76 -10.04
N ALA A 64 0.05 -4.45 -10.50
CA ALA A 64 0.94 -3.51 -9.81
C ALA A 64 1.63 -2.63 -10.85
N GLU A 65 1.73 -1.33 -10.54
CA GLU A 65 2.43 -0.36 -11.38
C GLU A 65 3.35 0.46 -10.51
N VAL A 66 4.54 0.74 -11.01
CA VAL A 66 5.52 1.59 -10.34
C VAL A 66 6.09 2.57 -11.36
N ASP A 67 6.08 3.85 -11.02
CA ASP A 67 6.81 4.87 -11.78
C ASP A 67 7.96 5.37 -10.93
N TYR A 68 9.17 5.21 -11.43
CA TYR A 68 10.40 5.59 -10.73
C TYR A 68 10.77 7.02 -11.13
N LYS A 69 10.84 7.92 -10.16
CA LYS A 69 11.08 9.34 -10.43
C LYS A 69 12.50 9.76 -10.05
N VAL A 70 12.90 9.50 -8.80
CA VAL A 70 14.21 9.88 -8.25
C VAL A 70 14.73 8.71 -7.42
N PRO A 71 16.00 8.32 -7.56
CA PRO A 71 16.54 7.20 -6.79
C PRO A 71 16.43 7.40 -5.29
N ILE A 72 16.24 6.29 -4.59
CA ILE A 72 16.27 6.24 -3.12
C ILE A 72 17.62 5.64 -2.74
N LEU A 73 18.33 6.32 -1.85
CA LEU A 73 19.73 6.00 -1.54
C LEU A 73 19.82 5.13 -0.28
N LEU A 74 20.97 4.43 -0.17
CA LEU A 74 21.29 3.66 1.02
C LEU A 74 21.17 4.53 2.27
N ASP A 75 20.55 3.95 3.31
CA ASP A 75 20.40 4.54 4.65
C ASP A 75 19.44 5.74 4.72
N GLU A 76 18.81 6.13 3.62
CA GLU A 76 17.76 7.15 3.68
C GLU A 76 16.52 6.61 4.42
N GLU A 77 15.80 7.52 5.07
CA GLU A 77 14.45 7.22 5.56
C GLU A 77 13.44 7.65 4.50
N VAL A 78 12.45 6.80 4.29
CA VAL A 78 11.42 6.99 3.26
C VAL A 78 10.06 6.96 3.91
N ASP A 79 9.20 7.93 3.56
CA ASP A 79 7.78 7.85 3.88
C ASP A 79 7.11 7.01 2.81
N ILE A 80 6.52 5.90 3.23
CA ILE A 80 5.67 5.08 2.36
C ILE A 80 4.24 5.53 2.59
N CYS A 81 3.72 6.31 1.66
CA CYS A 81 2.36 6.86 1.73
C CYS A 81 1.41 5.90 1.04
N VAL A 82 0.28 5.61 1.68
CA VAL A 82 -0.71 4.66 1.16
C VAL A 82 -2.10 5.22 1.30
N ARG A 83 -2.94 5.01 0.30
CA ARG A 83 -4.37 5.28 0.42
C ARG A 83 -5.17 4.28 -0.42
N CYS A 84 -6.32 3.89 0.08
CA CYS A 84 -7.31 3.21 -0.74
C CYS A 84 -8.04 4.27 -1.55
N SER A 85 -8.04 4.14 -2.87
CA SER A 85 -8.69 5.12 -3.74
C SER A 85 -10.06 4.66 -4.22
N ARG A 86 -10.29 3.34 -4.25
CA ARG A 86 -11.54 2.78 -4.77
C ARG A 86 -11.78 1.37 -4.25
N VAL A 87 -13.03 1.07 -3.94
CA VAL A 87 -13.50 -0.29 -3.70
C VAL A 87 -14.47 -0.66 -4.81
N GLY A 88 -14.10 -1.63 -5.63
CA GLY A 88 -14.98 -2.19 -6.66
C GLY A 88 -15.80 -3.35 -6.11
N ARG A 89 -16.39 -4.13 -7.01
CA ARG A 89 -17.21 -5.28 -6.59
C ARG A 89 -16.37 -6.35 -5.86
N SER A 90 -15.25 -6.75 -6.47
CA SER A 90 -14.36 -7.78 -5.92
C SER A 90 -12.92 -7.30 -5.79
N SER A 91 -12.66 -6.01 -5.97
CA SER A 91 -11.30 -5.47 -5.97
C SER A 91 -11.21 -4.21 -5.16
N MET A 92 -9.98 -3.90 -4.72
CA MET A 92 -9.65 -2.64 -4.08
C MET A 92 -8.41 -2.08 -4.79
N THR A 93 -8.39 -0.76 -4.97
CA THR A 93 -7.25 -0.07 -5.57
C THR A 93 -6.54 0.75 -4.51
N PHE A 94 -5.24 0.53 -4.38
CA PHE A 94 -4.38 1.27 -3.46
C PHE A 94 -3.41 2.12 -4.26
N LEU A 95 -3.22 3.35 -3.84
CA LEU A 95 -2.24 4.26 -4.40
C LEU A 95 -1.12 4.47 -3.42
N PHE A 96 0.09 4.64 -3.96
CA PHE A 96 1.31 4.80 -3.17
C PHE A 96 2.11 5.98 -3.66
N GLU A 97 2.76 6.67 -2.72
CA GLU A 97 3.86 7.56 -3.04
C GLU A 97 5.00 7.30 -2.06
N LEU A 98 6.21 7.27 -2.57
CA LEU A 98 7.41 7.19 -1.75
C LEU A 98 8.07 8.55 -1.76
N HIS A 99 8.35 9.08 -0.58
CA HIS A 99 9.00 10.38 -0.40
C HIS A 99 10.18 10.25 0.53
N GLY A 100 11.19 11.12 0.37
CA GLY A 100 12.18 11.31 1.43
C GLY A 100 11.44 11.72 2.70
N ALA A 101 11.79 11.10 3.84
CA ALA A 101 10.97 11.18 5.05
C ALA A 101 10.76 12.61 5.55
N GLY A 102 9.54 12.89 5.96
CA GLY A 102 9.17 14.15 6.58
C GLY A 102 8.96 15.32 5.64
N LYS A 103 8.97 15.10 4.33
CA LYS A 103 8.84 16.19 3.35
C LYS A 103 8.18 15.73 2.06
N ASP A 104 7.78 16.70 1.24
CA ASP A 104 7.22 16.46 -0.09
C ASP A 104 8.40 16.31 -1.07
N ASP A 105 8.93 15.09 -1.15
CA ASP A 105 10.14 14.76 -1.91
C ASP A 105 9.90 13.46 -2.68
N LEU A 106 9.13 13.56 -3.76
CA LEU A 106 8.64 12.40 -4.51
C LEU A 106 9.77 11.60 -5.15
N ARG A 107 9.82 10.31 -4.81
CA ARG A 107 10.78 9.35 -5.36
C ARG A 107 10.14 8.35 -6.31
N ALA A 108 8.91 7.95 -6.04
CA ALA A 108 8.17 7.00 -6.86
C ALA A 108 6.69 7.10 -6.59
N THR A 109 5.88 6.72 -7.59
CA THR A 109 4.44 6.52 -7.42
C THR A 109 4.11 5.07 -7.70
N GLY A 110 3.02 4.59 -7.12
CA GLY A 110 2.58 3.23 -7.33
C GLY A 110 1.08 3.07 -7.31
N LEU A 111 0.63 1.95 -7.87
CA LEU A 111 -0.76 1.56 -7.86
C LEU A 111 -0.81 0.03 -7.76
N GLU A 112 -1.67 -0.48 -6.89
CA GLU A 112 -1.95 -1.91 -6.83
C GLU A 112 -3.45 -2.15 -6.83
N VAL A 113 -3.88 -3.14 -7.61
CA VAL A 113 -5.25 -3.64 -7.57
C VAL A 113 -5.20 -5.00 -6.91
N SER A 114 -5.93 -5.14 -5.80
CA SER A 114 -6.04 -6.40 -5.05
C SER A 114 -7.44 -6.96 -5.22
N VAL A 115 -7.53 -8.26 -5.45
CA VAL A 115 -8.80 -8.95 -5.70
C VAL A 115 -9.12 -9.84 -4.51
N HIS A 116 -10.34 -9.69 -3.98
CA HIS A 116 -10.83 -10.52 -2.87
C HIS A 116 -11.21 -11.91 -3.37
N VAL A 117 -10.74 -12.92 -2.65
CA VAL A 117 -11.03 -14.31 -2.92
C VAL A 117 -11.57 -14.96 -1.66
N ALA A 118 -12.50 -15.92 -1.82
CA ALA A 118 -13.11 -16.59 -0.65
C ALA A 118 -12.09 -17.49 0.06
N GLU A 119 -11.12 -18.00 -0.69
CA GLU A 119 -10.05 -18.86 -0.17
C GLU A 119 -8.85 -18.73 -1.09
N SER A 120 -7.68 -19.18 -0.62
CA SER A 120 -6.47 -19.22 -1.42
C SER A 120 -6.72 -19.92 -2.74
N GLN A 121 -6.38 -19.31 -3.86
CA GLN A 121 -6.62 -19.82 -5.21
C GLN A 121 -8.11 -19.89 -5.58
N GLY A 122 -8.98 -19.26 -4.78
CA GLY A 122 -10.40 -19.20 -5.08
C GLY A 122 -10.73 -18.20 -6.17
N ALA A 123 -11.96 -18.25 -6.66
CA ALA A 123 -12.46 -17.30 -7.62
C ALA A 123 -12.69 -15.92 -6.95
N PRO A 124 -12.62 -14.82 -7.73
CA PRO A 124 -12.96 -13.51 -7.20
C PRO A 124 -14.37 -13.50 -6.60
N THR A 125 -14.51 -12.88 -5.45
CA THR A 125 -15.78 -12.80 -4.73
C THR A 125 -15.96 -11.37 -4.19
N PRO A 126 -17.20 -10.92 -3.97
CA PRO A 126 -17.45 -9.54 -3.54
C PRO A 126 -16.67 -9.16 -2.27
N VAL A 127 -16.10 -7.97 -2.26
CA VAL A 127 -15.43 -7.43 -1.08
C VAL A 127 -16.47 -7.32 0.05
N PRO A 128 -16.19 -7.86 1.24
CA PRO A 128 -17.15 -7.76 2.35
C PRO A 128 -17.41 -6.30 2.70
N ASP A 129 -18.67 -5.93 2.90
CA ASP A 129 -19.04 -4.56 3.25
C ASP A 129 -18.32 -4.08 4.51
N GLU A 130 -18.23 -4.96 5.50
CA GLU A 130 -17.57 -4.67 6.77
C GLU A 130 -16.11 -4.31 6.59
N PHE A 131 -15.43 -4.98 5.66
CA PHE A 131 -14.03 -4.69 5.33
C PHE A 131 -13.92 -3.34 4.63
N ALA A 132 -14.74 -3.11 3.60
CA ALA A 132 -14.75 -1.86 2.86
C ALA A 132 -15.05 -0.66 3.77
N ASN A 133 -15.96 -0.85 4.73
CA ASN A 133 -16.35 0.20 5.67
C ASN A 133 -15.16 0.72 6.48
N LEU A 134 -14.22 -0.14 6.88
CA LEU A 134 -13.03 0.30 7.63
C LEU A 134 -12.23 1.32 6.85
N PHE A 135 -12.05 1.09 5.56
CA PHE A 135 -11.25 2.01 4.72
C PHE A 135 -11.99 3.30 4.41
N GLU A 136 -13.31 3.22 4.21
CA GLU A 136 -14.12 4.43 4.03
C GLU A 136 -14.09 5.30 5.28
N MET A 137 -14.16 4.68 6.46
CA MET A 137 -14.05 5.41 7.72
C MET A 137 -12.67 6.04 7.87
N PHE A 138 -11.62 5.30 7.57
CA PHE A 138 -10.26 5.81 7.68
C PHE A 138 -10.02 6.97 6.71
N GLU A 139 -10.46 6.85 5.48
CA GLU A 139 -10.28 7.89 4.45
C GLU A 139 -11.26 9.04 4.60
N GLY A 140 -12.35 8.84 5.34
CA GLY A 140 -13.35 9.87 5.58
C GLY A 140 -14.21 10.19 4.36
N ARG A 141 -14.38 9.23 3.47
CA ARG A 141 -15.20 9.40 2.25
C ARG A 141 -15.66 8.07 1.70
N SER A 142 -16.66 8.10 0.82
CA SER A 142 -17.09 6.91 0.10
C SER A 142 -16.03 6.50 -0.92
N LEU A 143 -15.72 5.20 -0.96
CA LEU A 143 -14.76 4.60 -1.92
C LEU A 143 -15.47 3.67 -2.91
N ARG A 144 -16.69 3.23 -2.59
CA ARG A 144 -17.49 2.39 -3.47
C ARG A 144 -18.19 3.25 -4.50
N ALA A 145 -18.18 2.77 -5.74
CA ALA A 145 -18.81 3.49 -6.85
C ALA A 145 -20.33 3.37 -6.82
#